data_6c498d49228d63187e9a1bf25ea0e7b2
#
_entry.id   6c498d49228d63187e9a1bf25ea0e7b2
#
_cell.length_a   1.000
_cell.length_b   1.000
_cell.length_c   1.000
_cell.angle_alpha   90.00
_cell.angle_beta   90.00
_cell.angle_gamma   90.00
#
_symmetry.space_group_name_H-M   'P 1'
#
loop_
_entity.id
_entity.type
_entity.pdbx_description
1 polymer ?
#
loop_
_entity_poly.entity_id
_entity_poly.type
_entity_poly.pdbx_seq_one_letter_code
_entity_poly.pdbx_strand_id
1 'polypeptide(L)'
;MRVRLMFAAVLSAAALLLAACGGGSGETFSKQSTGSSSGSGGSKGHVVVGGANFTEMLIMQAMYSQLLQHAGYETETVTAGQREVYFPELASGRIGVVPEYAATLAEYLNVGANGAQAPPIATNDATTTVEAMRPLAEKKGVVILDPAKAADQNGFAVSKQFADQHSLKTLSDLGALGQPVVLAATEECPQRPFCAQGLTKTYGIKISEVKPTGFGSPQTKQA
;
A
#
# COMPACT_ATOMS: atom_id res chain seq x y z
N MET A 1 -41.96 31.59 -38.87
CA MET A 1 -41.68 31.50 -40.31
C MET A 1 -40.95 30.19 -40.49
N ARG A 2 -41.63 29.11 -40.86
CA ARG A 2 -41.57 28.45 -42.18
C ARG A 2 -40.16 27.87 -42.44
N VAL A 3 -39.80 26.58 -42.72
CA VAL A 3 -40.49 25.49 -43.44
C VAL A 3 -39.58 24.27 -43.23
N ARG A 4 -40.02 23.05 -42.79
CA ARG A 4 -40.28 21.83 -43.54
C ARG A 4 -39.19 21.47 -44.59
N LEU A 5 -38.68 20.24 -44.75
CA LEU A 5 -39.21 18.91 -45.01
C LEU A 5 -38.04 17.93 -45.01
N MET A 6 -38.12 16.72 -44.39
CA MET A 6 -38.47 15.42 -44.97
C MET A 6 -37.55 14.88 -46.08
N PHE A 7 -37.00 13.70 -45.88
CA PHE A 7 -37.12 12.41 -46.57
C PHE A 7 -35.97 11.52 -46.13
N ALA A 8 -36.16 10.46 -45.50
CA ALA A 8 -36.66 9.13 -45.84
C ALA A 8 -35.59 8.21 -46.47
N ALA A 9 -35.24 7.20 -45.70
CA ALA A 9 -35.00 5.80 -45.97
C ALA A 9 -34.14 5.37 -47.16
N VAL A 10 -33.26 4.39 -46.93
CA VAL A 10 -33.33 3.00 -47.45
C VAL A 10 -32.11 2.19 -46.94
N LEU A 11 -32.41 0.98 -46.54
CA LEU A 11 -31.59 -0.20 -46.23
C LEU A 11 -30.43 -0.44 -47.20
N SER A 12 -29.30 -0.99 -46.66
CA SER A 12 -28.80 -2.30 -47.12
C SER A 12 -27.62 -2.77 -46.27
N ALA A 13 -27.67 -4.02 -45.87
CA ALA A 13 -26.66 -4.82 -45.23
C ALA A 13 -25.49 -5.13 -46.18
N ALA A 14 -24.27 -5.13 -45.65
CA ALA A 14 -23.19 -6.02 -46.11
C ALA A 14 -22.10 -6.09 -45.05
N ALA A 15 -21.88 -7.27 -44.53
CA ALA A 15 -20.74 -7.65 -43.71
C ALA A 15 -19.46 -7.67 -44.56
N LEU A 16 -18.34 -7.17 -43.99
CA LEU A 16 -17.01 -7.60 -44.40
C LEU A 16 -16.01 -7.34 -43.25
N LEU A 17 -15.41 -8.43 -42.85
CA LEU A 17 -14.24 -8.54 -41.96
C LEU A 17 -13.04 -7.84 -42.59
N LEU A 18 -12.32 -7.03 -41.79
CA LEU A 18 -10.91 -6.75 -42.04
C LEU A 18 -10.23 -6.41 -40.74
N ALA A 19 -9.28 -7.27 -40.37
CA ALA A 19 -8.30 -7.05 -39.31
C ALA A 19 -7.36 -5.92 -39.72
N ALA A 20 -7.11 -4.99 -38.79
CA ALA A 20 -5.99 -4.07 -38.91
C ALA A 20 -5.33 -3.88 -37.52
N CYS A 21 -4.10 -4.35 -37.43
CA CYS A 21 -3.17 -4.00 -36.38
C CYS A 21 -2.91 -2.48 -36.41
N GLY A 22 -2.97 -1.84 -35.22
CA GLY A 22 -2.54 -0.47 -35.01
C GLY A 22 -2.14 -0.31 -33.57
N GLY A 23 -0.82 -0.19 -33.31
CA GLY A 23 -0.25 -0.03 -32.00
C GLY A 23 -0.61 1.32 -31.37
N GLY A 24 -0.87 1.28 -30.07
CA GLY A 24 -1.02 2.44 -29.20
C GLY A 24 -0.55 2.02 -27.81
N SER A 25 0.54 2.64 -27.37
CA SER A 25 1.15 2.44 -26.05
C SER A 25 0.16 2.89 -24.97
N GLY A 26 -0.45 1.93 -24.30
CA GLY A 26 -1.19 2.12 -23.05
C GLY A 26 -0.66 1.11 -22.08
N GLU A 27 -0.22 1.56 -20.92
CA GLU A 27 0.29 0.71 -19.85
C GLU A 27 -0.78 -0.30 -19.45
N THR A 28 -0.62 -1.52 -19.91
CA THR A 28 -1.49 -2.64 -19.59
C THR A 28 -1.07 -3.24 -18.26
N PHE A 29 -1.96 -3.20 -17.29
CA PHE A 29 -1.92 -4.05 -16.11
C PHE A 29 -1.75 -5.51 -16.54
N SER A 30 -0.61 -6.10 -16.21
CA SER A 30 -0.33 -7.50 -16.52
C SER A 30 -1.23 -8.41 -15.69
N LYS A 31 -2.22 -9.00 -16.35
CA LYS A 31 -3.06 -10.05 -15.81
C LYS A 31 -2.28 -11.35 -15.85
N GLN A 32 -1.68 -11.74 -14.74
CA GLN A 32 -1.01 -13.04 -14.62
C GLN A 32 -2.03 -14.11 -14.23
N SER A 33 -2.53 -14.80 -15.25
CA SER A 33 -3.44 -15.93 -15.09
C SER A 33 -2.61 -17.18 -14.87
N THR A 34 -2.54 -17.70 -13.66
CA THR A 34 -1.98 -19.02 -13.34
C THR A 34 -3.08 -20.07 -13.40
N GLY A 35 -2.79 -21.11 -14.17
CA GLY A 35 -3.71 -22.12 -14.65
C GLY A 35 -4.45 -22.92 -13.59
N SER A 36 -5.65 -23.28 -13.96
CA SER A 36 -6.63 -24.10 -13.25
C SER A 36 -6.18 -25.52 -13.02
N SER A 37 -6.34 -26.01 -11.80
CA SER A 37 -6.57 -27.44 -11.52
C SER A 37 -8.06 -27.63 -11.20
N SER A 38 -8.74 -28.40 -12.02
CA SER A 38 -10.15 -28.72 -11.93
C SER A 38 -10.45 -29.61 -10.72
N GLY A 39 -11.00 -29.02 -9.67
CA GLY A 39 -11.72 -29.73 -8.62
C GLY A 39 -13.19 -29.29 -8.69
N SER A 40 -14.10 -30.26 -8.86
CA SER A 40 -15.55 -30.05 -8.97
C SER A 40 -16.18 -29.70 -7.62
N GLY A 41 -15.88 -28.52 -7.13
CA GLY A 41 -16.59 -27.84 -6.05
C GLY A 41 -16.81 -26.41 -6.53
N GLY A 42 -18.05 -25.92 -6.51
CA GLY A 42 -18.35 -24.55 -6.93
C GLY A 42 -17.48 -23.54 -6.16
N SER A 43 -16.97 -22.52 -6.87
CA SER A 43 -16.21 -21.43 -6.25
C SER A 43 -17.00 -20.78 -5.10
N LYS A 44 -16.33 -20.52 -3.98
CA LYS A 44 -16.91 -19.78 -2.83
C LYS A 44 -17.06 -18.28 -3.10
N GLY A 45 -16.66 -17.84 -4.27
CA GLY A 45 -16.69 -16.43 -4.70
C GLY A 45 -15.30 -15.92 -5.05
N HIS A 46 -15.26 -14.66 -5.48
CA HIS A 46 -14.05 -13.98 -5.91
C HIS A 46 -13.56 -13.00 -4.82
N VAL A 47 -12.27 -13.00 -4.53
CA VAL A 47 -11.64 -12.10 -3.55
C VAL A 47 -10.45 -11.40 -4.20
N VAL A 48 -10.47 -10.08 -4.18
CA VAL A 48 -9.33 -9.26 -4.58
C VAL A 48 -8.38 -9.09 -3.39
N VAL A 49 -7.14 -9.55 -3.53
CA VAL A 49 -6.07 -9.37 -2.54
C VAL A 49 -5.24 -8.15 -2.93
N GLY A 50 -5.30 -7.09 -2.14
CA GLY A 50 -4.61 -5.84 -2.41
C GLY A 50 -3.40 -5.59 -1.53
N GLY A 51 -2.64 -4.54 -1.84
CA GLY A 51 -1.54 -4.06 -1.00
C GLY A 51 -0.57 -3.13 -1.72
N ALA A 52 0.47 -2.71 -1.01
CA ALA A 52 1.50 -1.83 -1.54
C ALA A 52 2.52 -2.55 -2.44
N ASN A 53 3.31 -1.77 -3.19
CA ASN A 53 4.29 -2.28 -4.16
C ASN A 53 5.70 -2.33 -3.56
N PHE A 54 5.95 -3.24 -2.63
CA PHE A 54 7.30 -3.57 -2.17
C PHE A 54 7.40 -5.07 -1.86
N THR A 55 8.62 -5.61 -1.87
CA THR A 55 8.88 -7.05 -1.92
C THR A 55 8.15 -7.87 -0.85
N GLU A 56 8.19 -7.43 0.41
CA GLU A 56 7.52 -8.15 1.51
C GLU A 56 6.00 -8.18 1.30
N MET A 57 5.40 -7.04 0.98
CA MET A 57 3.96 -6.95 0.73
C MET A 57 3.54 -7.83 -0.46
N LEU A 58 4.33 -7.90 -1.53
CA LEU A 58 4.05 -8.78 -2.67
C LEU A 58 4.07 -10.26 -2.27
N ILE A 59 5.02 -10.65 -1.40
CA ILE A 59 5.08 -12.01 -0.84
C ILE A 59 3.82 -12.29 0.01
N MET A 60 3.44 -11.38 0.88
CA MET A 60 2.24 -11.53 1.73
C MET A 60 0.96 -11.61 0.89
N GLN A 61 0.82 -10.79 -0.15
CA GLN A 61 -0.30 -10.86 -1.09
C GLN A 61 -0.37 -12.23 -1.77
N ALA A 62 0.77 -12.75 -2.24
CA ALA A 62 0.84 -14.06 -2.87
C ALA A 62 0.47 -15.19 -1.89
N MET A 63 0.92 -15.12 -0.63
CA MET A 63 0.56 -16.08 0.42
C MET A 63 -0.95 -16.04 0.71
N TYR A 64 -1.53 -14.87 0.88
CA TYR A 64 -2.98 -14.71 1.11
C TYR A 64 -3.80 -15.24 -0.06
N SER A 65 -3.38 -14.90 -1.30
CA SER A 65 -4.02 -15.41 -2.51
C SER A 65 -4.02 -16.95 -2.54
N GLN A 66 -2.89 -17.60 -2.29
CA GLN A 66 -2.79 -19.05 -2.26
C GLN A 66 -3.65 -19.68 -1.17
N LEU A 67 -3.65 -19.11 0.04
CA LEU A 67 -4.49 -19.61 1.14
C LEU A 67 -5.98 -19.51 0.82
N LEU A 68 -6.42 -18.42 0.21
CA LEU A 68 -7.80 -18.23 -0.22
C LEU A 68 -8.18 -19.20 -1.35
N GLN A 69 -7.28 -19.42 -2.33
CA GLN A 69 -7.48 -20.42 -3.38
C GLN A 69 -7.60 -21.82 -2.80
N HIS A 70 -6.75 -22.17 -1.85
CA HIS A 70 -6.83 -23.45 -1.12
C HIS A 70 -8.15 -23.60 -0.34
N ALA A 71 -8.70 -22.48 0.13
CA ALA A 71 -10.01 -22.45 0.77
C ALA A 71 -11.19 -22.49 -0.20
N GLY A 72 -10.96 -22.47 -1.53
CA GLY A 72 -11.97 -22.59 -2.57
C GLY A 72 -12.47 -21.27 -3.14
N TYR A 73 -11.77 -20.15 -2.91
CA TYR A 73 -12.06 -18.86 -3.53
C TYR A 73 -11.28 -18.68 -4.84
N GLU A 74 -11.84 -17.93 -5.76
CA GLU A 74 -11.08 -17.36 -6.86
C GLU A 74 -10.40 -16.07 -6.37
N THR A 75 -9.15 -15.83 -6.75
CA THR A 75 -8.42 -14.65 -6.29
C THR A 75 -7.82 -13.86 -7.45
N GLU A 76 -7.83 -12.54 -7.29
CA GLU A 76 -7.08 -11.60 -8.09
C GLU A 76 -6.15 -10.81 -7.16
N THR A 77 -4.93 -10.48 -7.61
CA THR A 77 -4.01 -9.66 -6.86
C THR A 77 -3.90 -8.27 -7.50
N VAL A 78 -4.09 -7.22 -6.72
CA VAL A 78 -3.99 -5.82 -7.14
C VAL A 78 -2.94 -5.12 -6.29
N THR A 79 -1.92 -4.59 -6.95
CA THR A 79 -0.85 -3.84 -6.31
C THR A 79 -1.06 -2.35 -6.55
N ALA A 80 -1.18 -1.59 -5.47
CA ALA A 80 -1.23 -0.13 -5.48
C ALA A 80 0.00 0.44 -4.76
N GLY A 81 0.32 1.70 -4.99
CA GLY A 81 1.53 2.31 -4.43
C GLY A 81 1.53 2.37 -2.90
N GLN A 82 0.80 3.32 -2.36
CA GLN A 82 0.77 3.64 -0.92
C GLN A 82 -0.57 3.28 -0.28
N ARG A 83 -0.61 3.21 1.06
CA ARG A 83 -1.84 2.95 1.83
C ARG A 83 -2.94 3.95 1.48
N GLU A 84 -2.60 5.17 1.26
CA GLU A 84 -3.52 6.24 0.88
C GLU A 84 -4.25 5.94 -0.43
N VAL A 85 -3.69 5.11 -1.30
CA VAL A 85 -4.27 4.69 -2.57
C VAL A 85 -5.14 3.45 -2.40
N TYR A 86 -4.65 2.39 -1.74
CA TYR A 86 -5.40 1.13 -1.65
C TYR A 86 -6.42 1.09 -0.51
N PHE A 87 -6.26 1.85 0.56
CA PHE A 87 -7.19 1.81 1.68
C PHE A 87 -8.62 2.27 1.32
N PRO A 88 -8.82 3.32 0.50
CA PRO A 88 -10.15 3.65 -0.02
C PRO A 88 -10.79 2.52 -0.85
N GLU A 89 -9.98 1.76 -1.60
CA GLU A 89 -10.45 0.61 -2.37
C GLU A 89 -10.88 -0.55 -1.46
N LEU A 90 -10.15 -0.78 -0.37
CA LEU A 90 -10.51 -1.73 0.68
C LEU A 90 -11.80 -1.29 1.38
N ALA A 91 -11.90 -0.04 1.78
CA ALA A 91 -13.06 0.52 2.46
C ALA A 91 -14.33 0.51 1.59
N SER A 92 -14.18 0.57 0.26
CA SER A 92 -15.31 0.46 -0.69
C SER A 92 -15.68 -0.99 -1.05
N GLY A 93 -14.89 -1.97 -0.62
CA GLY A 93 -15.07 -3.38 -0.95
C GLY A 93 -14.56 -3.78 -2.35
N ARG A 94 -13.90 -2.89 -3.09
CA ARG A 94 -13.24 -3.25 -4.37
C ARG A 94 -12.00 -4.12 -4.15
N ILE A 95 -11.29 -3.92 -3.05
CA ILE A 95 -10.31 -4.86 -2.51
C ILE A 95 -10.97 -5.61 -1.36
N GLY A 96 -10.89 -6.94 -1.36
CA GLY A 96 -11.50 -7.80 -0.34
C GLY A 96 -10.63 -7.98 0.89
N VAL A 97 -9.31 -8.00 0.73
CA VAL A 97 -8.36 -8.21 1.84
C VAL A 97 -7.00 -7.58 1.52
N VAL A 98 -6.34 -7.05 2.56
CA VAL A 98 -4.99 -6.50 2.48
C VAL A 98 -4.18 -6.99 3.68
N PRO A 99 -2.98 -7.56 3.50
CA PRO A 99 -1.99 -7.70 4.56
C PRO A 99 -1.56 -6.30 5.04
N GLU A 100 -1.55 -6.06 6.36
CA GLU A 100 -1.27 -4.74 6.90
C GLU A 100 -0.37 -4.78 8.13
N TYR A 101 0.23 -3.64 8.42
CA TYR A 101 1.12 -3.42 9.55
C TYR A 101 0.37 -2.68 10.67
N ALA A 102 0.19 -3.35 11.81
CA ALA A 102 -0.67 -2.89 12.90
C ALA A 102 -0.39 -1.43 13.31
N ALA A 103 0.84 -1.09 13.65
CA ALA A 103 1.17 0.24 14.16
C ALA A 103 0.94 1.36 13.13
N THR A 104 1.39 1.16 11.89
CA THR A 104 1.27 2.20 10.87
C THR A 104 -0.15 2.34 10.33
N LEU A 105 -0.95 1.27 10.32
CA LEU A 105 -2.38 1.35 9.99
C LEU A 105 -3.15 2.05 11.12
N ALA A 106 -2.85 1.72 12.38
CA ALA A 106 -3.47 2.37 13.54
C ALA A 106 -3.30 3.89 13.48
N GLU A 107 -2.06 4.36 13.23
CA GLU A 107 -1.79 5.79 13.13
C GLU A 107 -2.43 6.44 11.88
N TYR A 108 -2.48 5.74 10.75
CA TYR A 108 -3.20 6.22 9.56
C TYR A 108 -4.69 6.46 9.86
N LEU A 109 -5.33 5.50 10.53
CA LEU A 109 -6.75 5.61 10.92
C LEU A 109 -6.95 6.69 12.00
N ASN A 110 -6.04 6.78 12.96
CA ASN A 110 -6.08 7.76 14.04
C ASN A 110 -5.95 9.19 13.50
N VAL A 111 -4.96 9.44 12.66
CA VAL A 111 -4.78 10.75 12.02
C VAL A 111 -5.97 11.11 11.14
N GLY A 112 -6.49 10.16 10.38
CA GLY A 112 -7.67 10.36 9.54
C GLY A 112 -8.96 10.66 10.32
N ALA A 113 -9.09 10.17 11.55
CA ALA A 113 -10.26 10.38 12.40
C ALA A 113 -10.12 11.58 13.34
N ASN A 114 -8.93 11.84 13.88
CA ASN A 114 -8.69 12.73 15.02
C ASN A 114 -7.73 13.88 14.67
N GLY A 115 -7.19 13.90 13.44
CA GLY A 115 -6.26 14.93 12.96
C GLY A 115 -4.78 14.63 13.21
N ALA A 116 -3.91 15.35 12.51
CA ALA A 116 -2.46 15.13 12.52
C ALA A 116 -1.75 15.37 13.88
N GLN A 117 -2.42 16.02 14.83
CA GLN A 117 -1.90 16.29 16.16
C GLN A 117 -2.47 15.35 17.22
N ALA A 118 -3.28 14.35 16.82
CA ALA A 118 -3.81 13.36 17.75
C ALA A 118 -2.67 12.59 18.43
N PRO A 119 -2.78 12.29 19.74
CA PRO A 119 -1.83 11.40 20.41
C PRO A 119 -1.77 10.05 19.72
N PRO A 120 -0.59 9.43 19.57
CA PRO A 120 -0.46 8.09 18.99
C PRO A 120 -1.28 7.05 19.75
N ILE A 121 -1.90 6.12 19.03
CA ILE A 121 -2.62 4.98 19.60
C ILE A 121 -1.85 3.65 19.46
N ALA A 122 -0.85 3.61 18.58
CA ALA A 122 0.00 2.45 18.44
C ALA A 122 0.93 2.30 19.65
N THR A 123 1.11 1.06 20.09
CA THR A 123 1.97 0.67 21.21
C THR A 123 2.98 -0.41 20.75
N ASN A 124 3.88 -0.82 21.66
CA ASN A 124 4.79 -1.93 21.41
C ASN A 124 4.09 -3.31 21.47
N ASP A 125 2.82 -3.35 21.85
CA ASP A 125 1.99 -4.55 21.86
C ASP A 125 1.02 -4.53 20.68
N ALA A 126 1.13 -5.54 19.81
CA ALA A 126 0.33 -5.61 18.59
C ALA A 126 -1.17 -5.81 18.89
N THR A 127 -1.50 -6.57 19.93
CA THR A 127 -2.90 -6.82 20.32
C THR A 127 -3.55 -5.55 20.80
N THR A 128 -2.91 -4.84 21.73
CA THR A 128 -3.39 -3.54 22.22
C THR A 128 -3.56 -2.53 21.09
N THR A 129 -2.61 -2.49 20.16
CA THR A 129 -2.68 -1.61 18.98
C THR A 129 -3.86 -1.96 18.07
N VAL A 130 -4.08 -3.25 17.80
CA VAL A 130 -5.20 -3.73 17.00
C VAL A 130 -6.54 -3.42 17.67
N GLU A 131 -6.66 -3.65 18.97
CA GLU A 131 -7.88 -3.29 19.73
C GLU A 131 -8.20 -1.80 19.66
N ALA A 132 -7.18 -0.94 19.79
CA ALA A 132 -7.36 0.50 19.71
C ALA A 132 -7.82 0.98 18.32
N MET A 133 -7.37 0.33 17.23
CA MET A 133 -7.74 0.76 15.87
C MET A 133 -9.04 0.15 15.34
N ARG A 134 -9.54 -0.98 15.89
CA ARG A 134 -10.77 -1.64 15.43
C ARG A 134 -11.96 -0.68 15.29
N PRO A 135 -12.30 0.15 16.30
CA PRO A 135 -13.43 1.07 16.18
C PRO A 135 -13.26 2.13 15.09
N LEU A 136 -12.01 2.49 14.76
CA LEU A 136 -11.69 3.44 13.70
C LEU A 136 -11.85 2.80 12.31
N ALA A 137 -11.42 1.54 12.18
CA ALA A 137 -11.56 0.76 10.95
C ALA A 137 -13.05 0.45 10.66
N GLU A 138 -13.82 0.05 11.66
CA GLU A 138 -15.25 -0.24 11.53
C GLU A 138 -16.05 0.95 11.01
N LYS A 139 -15.72 2.17 11.44
CA LYS A 139 -16.31 3.41 10.90
C LYS A 139 -16.02 3.62 9.41
N LYS A 140 -15.02 2.93 8.88
CA LYS A 140 -14.64 2.93 7.45
C LYS A 140 -15.15 1.69 6.71
N GLY A 141 -15.94 0.82 7.36
CA GLY A 141 -16.42 -0.44 6.76
C GLY A 141 -15.36 -1.53 6.67
N VAL A 142 -14.25 -1.42 7.40
CA VAL A 142 -13.13 -2.36 7.38
C VAL A 142 -13.07 -3.15 8.68
N VAL A 143 -12.92 -4.47 8.56
CA VAL A 143 -12.73 -5.38 9.71
C VAL A 143 -11.23 -5.67 9.89
N ILE A 144 -10.73 -5.50 11.10
CA ILE A 144 -9.36 -5.84 11.46
C ILE A 144 -9.34 -7.22 12.12
N LEU A 145 -8.62 -8.15 11.50
CA LEU A 145 -8.38 -9.48 12.05
C LEU A 145 -7.34 -9.45 13.17
N ASP A 146 -7.18 -10.56 13.86
CA ASP A 146 -6.18 -10.67 14.91
C ASP A 146 -4.76 -10.57 14.33
N PRO A 147 -3.82 -9.95 15.07
CA PRO A 147 -2.46 -9.79 14.57
C PRO A 147 -1.74 -11.13 14.51
N ALA A 148 -0.90 -11.30 13.48
CA ALA A 148 0.04 -12.41 13.44
C ALA A 148 1.09 -12.27 14.56
N LYS A 149 1.71 -13.40 14.93
CA LYS A 149 2.83 -13.39 15.89
C LYS A 149 4.14 -12.85 15.30
N ALA A 150 4.20 -12.73 13.97
CA ALA A 150 5.34 -12.13 13.27
C ALA A 150 5.44 -10.64 13.61
N ALA A 151 6.66 -10.18 13.84
CA ALA A 151 6.95 -8.77 14.07
C ALA A 151 7.88 -8.25 12.97
N ASP A 152 7.52 -7.12 12.40
CA ASP A 152 8.34 -6.31 11.53
C ASP A 152 8.46 -4.91 12.12
N GLN A 153 9.66 -4.35 12.13
CA GLN A 153 9.94 -3.04 12.72
C GLN A 153 10.58 -2.11 11.70
N ASN A 154 10.19 -0.83 11.73
CA ASN A 154 10.88 0.17 10.95
C ASN A 154 12.34 0.26 11.36
N GLY A 155 13.25 0.06 10.41
CA GLY A 155 14.68 0.21 10.57
C GLY A 155 15.17 1.48 9.87
N PHE A 156 16.10 2.19 10.52
CA PHE A 156 16.83 3.30 9.90
C PHE A 156 18.31 2.95 9.89
N ALA A 157 18.96 3.16 8.78
CA ALA A 157 20.37 2.81 8.60
C ALA A 157 21.18 4.02 8.14
N VAL A 158 22.42 4.04 8.51
CA VAL A 158 23.47 4.90 7.94
C VAL A 158 24.60 4.02 7.43
N SER A 159 25.49 4.56 6.61
CA SER A 159 26.66 3.79 6.21
C SER A 159 27.51 3.40 7.41
N LYS A 160 28.15 2.21 7.34
CA LYS A 160 29.06 1.77 8.42
C LYS A 160 30.18 2.78 8.64
N GLN A 161 30.72 3.36 7.59
CA GLN A 161 31.77 4.39 7.68
C GLN A 161 31.30 5.60 8.48
N PHE A 162 30.09 6.12 8.20
CA PHE A 162 29.53 7.25 8.93
C PHE A 162 29.26 6.89 10.41
N ALA A 163 28.71 5.70 10.66
CA ALA A 163 28.47 5.24 12.03
C ALA A 163 29.78 5.13 12.83
N ASP A 164 30.83 4.56 12.25
CA ASP A 164 32.14 4.40 12.90
C ASP A 164 32.79 5.77 13.18
N GLN A 165 32.78 6.69 12.19
CA GLN A 165 33.38 8.03 12.33
C GLN A 165 32.73 8.85 13.47
N HIS A 166 31.44 8.66 13.69
CA HIS A 166 30.67 9.40 14.69
C HIS A 166 30.30 8.56 15.91
N SER A 167 30.80 7.33 16.01
CA SER A 167 30.52 6.38 17.12
C SER A 167 29.02 6.13 17.35
N LEU A 168 28.23 6.10 16.25
CA LEU A 168 26.77 5.94 16.31
C LEU A 168 26.39 4.47 16.57
N LYS A 169 25.47 4.26 17.51
CA LYS A 169 24.87 2.95 17.82
C LYS A 169 23.35 3.03 17.87
N THR A 170 22.78 4.20 18.09
CA THR A 170 21.35 4.42 18.27
C THR A 170 20.88 5.65 17.47
N LEU A 171 19.58 5.78 17.29
CA LEU A 171 18.96 6.99 16.71
C LEU A 171 19.20 8.22 17.62
N SER A 172 19.29 8.00 18.94
CA SER A 172 19.59 9.08 19.88
C SER A 172 21.01 9.63 19.70
N ASP A 173 21.99 8.76 19.39
CA ASP A 173 23.35 9.20 19.08
C ASP A 173 23.36 10.07 17.81
N LEU A 174 22.59 9.67 16.78
CA LEU A 174 22.47 10.45 15.56
C LEU A 174 21.83 11.83 15.83
N GLY A 175 20.79 11.88 16.66
CA GLY A 175 20.17 13.14 17.07
C GLY A 175 21.13 14.05 17.85
N ALA A 176 21.94 13.47 18.74
CA ALA A 176 22.93 14.18 19.55
C ALA A 176 24.05 14.83 18.73
N LEU A 177 24.34 14.33 17.51
CA LEU A 177 25.30 14.99 16.61
C LEU A 177 24.87 16.42 16.23
N GLY A 178 23.57 16.68 16.24
CA GLY A 178 23.04 17.99 15.87
C GLY A 178 23.27 18.43 14.43
N GLN A 179 23.87 17.57 13.60
CA GLN A 179 24.11 17.82 12.19
C GLN A 179 22.84 17.52 11.36
N PRO A 180 22.56 18.32 10.33
CA PRO A 180 21.49 18.00 9.39
C PRO A 180 21.82 16.74 8.57
N VAL A 181 20.82 15.87 8.39
CA VAL A 181 20.94 14.67 7.56
C VAL A 181 19.90 14.70 6.44
N VAL A 182 20.21 14.06 5.33
CA VAL A 182 19.26 13.76 4.25
C VAL A 182 18.69 12.38 4.51
N LEU A 183 17.37 12.25 4.51
CA LEU A 183 16.67 10.98 4.71
C LEU A 183 16.17 10.44 3.37
N ALA A 184 16.69 9.29 2.95
CA ALA A 184 16.12 8.53 1.85
C ALA A 184 14.95 7.68 2.34
N ALA A 185 13.74 7.96 1.88
CA ALA A 185 12.51 7.32 2.34
C ALA A 185 11.41 7.40 1.27
N THR A 186 10.21 6.96 1.60
CA THR A 186 9.02 7.09 0.75
C THR A 186 8.45 8.52 0.81
N GLU A 187 7.65 8.89 -0.20
CA GLU A 187 7.08 10.25 -0.33
C GLU A 187 6.23 10.67 0.88
N GLU A 188 5.52 9.72 1.49
CA GLU A 188 4.66 9.98 2.64
C GLU A 188 5.40 10.05 3.97
N CYS A 189 6.71 9.75 4.02
CA CYS A 189 7.52 9.77 5.23
C CYS A 189 7.42 11.08 6.02
N PRO A 190 7.39 12.28 5.42
CA PRO A 190 7.23 13.54 6.17
C PRO A 190 5.95 13.62 6.99
N GLN A 191 4.87 12.95 6.57
CA GLN A 191 3.57 12.94 7.25
C GLN A 191 3.39 11.77 8.20
N ARG A 192 4.32 10.79 8.19
CA ARG A 192 4.20 9.57 8.99
C ARG A 192 4.78 9.74 10.39
N PRO A 193 4.00 9.40 11.46
CA PRO A 193 4.48 9.45 12.85
C PRO A 193 5.76 8.61 13.09
N PHE A 194 5.84 7.42 12.46
CA PHE A 194 7.00 6.52 12.58
C PHE A 194 8.04 6.70 11.46
N CYS A 195 8.13 7.88 10.87
CA CYS A 195 9.17 8.25 9.93
C CYS A 195 9.77 9.62 10.30
N ALA A 196 9.79 10.61 9.42
CA ALA A 196 10.44 11.89 9.69
C ALA A 196 9.94 12.58 10.97
N GLN A 197 8.63 12.51 11.25
CA GLN A 197 8.08 13.11 12.48
C GLN A 197 8.64 12.45 13.73
N GLY A 198 8.66 11.12 13.80
CA GLY A 198 9.20 10.38 14.95
C GLY A 198 10.70 10.60 15.12
N LEU A 199 11.45 10.56 14.01
CA LEU A 199 12.89 10.83 14.02
C LEU A 199 13.21 12.22 14.61
N THR A 200 12.46 13.22 14.20
CA THR A 200 12.66 14.60 14.68
C THR A 200 12.15 14.79 16.11
N LYS A 201 10.92 14.39 16.41
CA LYS A 201 10.27 14.67 17.71
C LYS A 201 10.84 13.82 18.85
N THR A 202 11.16 12.54 18.58
CA THR A 202 11.59 11.60 19.61
C THR A 202 13.10 11.60 19.79
N TYR A 203 13.86 11.67 18.69
CA TYR A 203 15.30 11.53 18.72
C TYR A 203 16.07 12.82 18.46
N GLY A 204 15.38 13.92 18.13
CA GLY A 204 16.00 15.22 17.86
C GLY A 204 16.81 15.28 16.57
N ILE A 205 16.62 14.32 15.65
CA ILE A 205 17.34 14.26 14.40
C ILE A 205 16.91 15.43 13.49
N LYS A 206 17.89 16.21 13.03
CA LYS A 206 17.66 17.33 12.11
C LYS A 206 17.62 16.81 10.67
N ILE A 207 16.42 16.62 10.12
CA ILE A 207 16.24 16.21 8.71
C ILE A 207 16.21 17.49 7.86
N SER A 208 17.19 17.65 6.97
CA SER A 208 17.25 18.79 6.03
C SER A 208 16.44 18.55 4.77
N GLU A 209 16.32 17.30 4.36
CA GLU A 209 15.64 16.88 3.14
C GLU A 209 15.14 15.45 3.27
N VAL A 210 13.97 15.14 2.72
CA VAL A 210 13.52 13.77 2.47
C VAL A 210 13.60 13.51 0.98
N LYS A 211 14.45 12.58 0.57
CA LYS A 211 14.56 12.11 -0.82
C LYS A 211 13.62 10.93 -1.05
N PRO A 212 12.62 11.06 -1.93
CA PRO A 212 11.71 9.97 -2.25
C PRO A 212 12.44 8.89 -3.08
N THR A 213 12.64 7.71 -2.50
CA THR A 213 13.41 6.61 -3.12
C THR A 213 12.70 5.26 -3.11
N GLY A 214 11.51 5.18 -2.53
CA GLY A 214 10.77 3.95 -2.38
C GLY A 214 11.25 3.08 -1.20
N PHE A 215 10.35 2.29 -0.65
CA PHE A 215 10.60 1.47 0.53
C PHE A 215 11.55 0.32 0.22
N GLY A 216 12.72 0.26 0.91
CA GLY A 216 13.72 -0.79 0.75
C GLY A 216 14.28 -0.94 -0.65
N SER A 217 14.09 0.03 -1.53
CA SER A 217 14.55 0.02 -2.92
C SER A 217 16.08 0.02 -3.04
N PRO A 218 16.64 -0.37 -4.19
CA PRO A 218 18.07 -0.21 -4.44
C PRO A 218 18.53 1.24 -4.26
N GLN A 219 17.71 2.22 -4.66
CA GLN A 219 18.00 3.65 -4.51
C GLN A 219 18.08 4.07 -3.04
N THR A 220 17.18 3.57 -2.20
CA THR A 220 17.23 3.81 -0.74
C THR A 220 18.49 3.24 -0.10
N LYS A 221 18.94 2.07 -0.59
CA LYS A 221 20.15 1.42 -0.05
C LYS A 221 21.46 2.06 -0.50
N GLN A 222 21.43 2.84 -1.58
CA GLN A 222 22.58 3.56 -2.13
C GLN A 222 22.68 5.01 -1.65
N ALA A 223 21.62 5.53 -1.05
CA ALA A 223 21.58 6.89 -0.53
C ALA A 223 22.25 7.00 0.83
#